data_8200f3b347f34d84037b54320134ace7
#
_entry.id   8200f3b347f34d84037b54320134ace7
#
_cell.length_a   1.000
_cell.length_b   1.000
_cell.length_c   1.000
_cell.angle_alpha   90.00
_cell.angle_beta   90.00
_cell.angle_gamma   90.00
#
_symmetry.space_group_name_H-M   'P 1'
#
loop_
_entity.id
_entity.type
_entity.pdbx_description
1 polymer ?
#
loop_
_entity_poly.entity_id
_entity_poly.type
_entity_poly.pdbx_seq_one_letter_code
_entity_poly.pdbx_strand_id
1 'polypeptide(L)'
;SRICGIALNGESENNPIDVRDHQTFWIGAKTNLKGYNPTAPDAVLPALADISAYLYNDHNTDPLIKAALVHYQFEMIHPFERYNGIIGRILMPMILRDVVEEARPLICLSEYLYHNKNEYFDLLRTTQYSGGYIRWIKFFVNAIGQAAKQSAEALIKYEKIINEDEMHLQAIPSWSPSVLSVYEYFKNVVVTNASSAEKNMKESFNTISKAFSILEKYGYLKQYDSRRRNRIFSYQRLFATVFEDKSTYMVITEDLEDVHR
;
A
#
# COMPACT_ATOMS: atom_id res chain seq x y z
N SER A 1 -2.80 16.04 -5.41
CA SER A 1 -4.02 16.14 -4.59
C SER A 1 -5.10 15.13 -4.96
N ARG A 2 -5.41 14.91 -6.26
CA ARG A 2 -6.47 13.98 -6.70
C ARG A 2 -6.17 12.51 -6.33
N ILE A 3 -4.93 12.05 -6.52
CA ILE A 3 -4.48 10.70 -6.16
C ILE A 3 -4.58 10.48 -4.64
N CYS A 4 -4.25 11.49 -3.85
CA CYS A 4 -4.31 11.43 -2.39
C CYS A 4 -5.76 11.30 -1.88
N GLY A 5 -6.69 12.06 -2.44
CA GLY A 5 -8.11 12.00 -2.08
C GLY A 5 -8.72 10.62 -2.34
N ILE A 6 -8.41 10.00 -3.49
CA ILE A 6 -8.89 8.66 -3.86
C ILE A 6 -8.29 7.59 -2.95
N ALA A 7 -6.98 7.66 -2.66
CA ALA A 7 -6.30 6.66 -1.83
C ALA A 7 -6.76 6.65 -0.37
N LEU A 8 -7.24 7.79 0.15
CA LEU A 8 -7.53 7.95 1.58
C LEU A 8 -9.02 7.93 1.91
N ASN A 9 -9.88 8.41 1.02
CA ASN A 9 -11.32 8.57 1.30
C ASN A 9 -12.22 7.62 0.50
N GLY A 10 -11.66 6.74 -0.30
CA GLY A 10 -12.41 5.68 -1.01
C GLY A 10 -13.39 6.14 -2.10
N GLU A 11 -13.93 7.36 -2.06
CA GLU A 11 -14.93 7.85 -3.03
C GLU A 11 -15.04 9.39 -3.12
N SER A 12 -14.26 10.15 -2.37
CA SER A 12 -14.45 11.60 -2.36
C SER A 12 -13.50 12.31 -3.33
N GLU A 13 -13.95 12.47 -4.58
CA GLU A 13 -13.34 13.45 -5.51
C GLU A 13 -13.45 14.91 -4.99
N ASN A 14 -14.24 15.14 -3.95
CA ASN A 14 -14.66 16.45 -3.50
C ASN A 14 -13.90 17.00 -2.29
N ASN A 15 -12.92 16.30 -1.76
CA ASN A 15 -12.11 16.80 -0.65
C ASN A 15 -10.61 16.63 -0.98
N PRO A 16 -10.01 17.54 -1.79
CA PRO A 16 -8.59 17.52 -2.04
C PRO A 16 -7.86 17.73 -0.71
N ILE A 17 -6.81 16.93 -0.48
CA ILE A 17 -5.89 17.18 0.64
C ILE A 17 -5.08 18.42 0.27
N ASP A 18 -5.25 19.47 1.03
CA ASP A 18 -4.52 20.71 0.82
C ASP A 18 -3.06 20.57 1.29
N VAL A 19 -2.20 21.29 0.62
CA VAL A 19 -0.81 21.46 1.05
C VAL A 19 -0.82 22.29 2.34
N ARG A 20 -0.01 21.91 3.32
CA ARG A 20 0.10 22.62 4.59
C ARG A 20 0.58 24.07 4.41
N ASP A 21 0.07 24.95 5.21
CA ASP A 21 0.40 26.36 5.24
C ASP A 21 1.21 26.76 6.51
N HIS A 22 1.51 25.80 7.38
CA HIS A 22 2.26 26.01 8.63
C HIS A 22 3.45 25.06 8.75
N GLN A 23 4.40 25.41 9.60
CA GLN A 23 5.56 24.58 9.87
C GLN A 23 5.18 23.37 10.71
N THR A 24 5.48 22.19 10.18
CA THR A 24 5.39 20.95 10.93
C THR A 24 6.79 20.54 11.40
N PHE A 25 6.83 19.86 12.53
CA PHE A 25 8.05 19.28 13.06
C PHE A 25 7.86 17.78 13.15
N TRP A 26 8.66 17.05 12.42
CA TRP A 26 8.67 15.62 12.60
C TRP A 26 9.53 15.27 13.81
N ILE A 27 8.88 15.03 14.92
CA ILE A 27 9.52 14.50 16.11
C ILE A 27 9.24 13.00 16.10
N GLY A 28 10.27 12.20 16.08
CA GLY A 28 10.16 10.77 16.35
C GLY A 28 9.71 10.53 17.80
N ALA A 29 8.51 10.97 18.12
CA ALA A 29 8.03 11.22 19.47
C ALA A 29 7.87 9.96 20.32
N LYS A 30 7.82 8.78 19.72
CA LYS A 30 7.68 7.51 20.47
C LYS A 30 8.92 6.61 20.42
N THR A 31 9.98 6.99 19.71
CA THR A 31 11.12 6.10 19.45
C THR A 31 12.44 6.78 19.74
N ASN A 32 12.79 7.57 20.59
CA ASN A 32 14.11 8.21 20.83
C ASN A 32 14.88 8.64 19.54
N LEU A 33 14.24 8.58 18.38
CA LEU A 33 14.79 8.97 17.10
C LEU A 33 14.68 10.49 17.00
N LYS A 34 15.80 11.14 16.78
CA LYS A 34 15.82 12.57 16.48
C LYS A 34 15.13 12.78 15.14
N GLY A 35 14.11 13.64 15.10
CA GLY A 35 13.38 13.97 13.89
C GLY A 35 14.21 14.73 12.85
N TYR A 36 13.66 14.96 11.70
CA TYR A 36 14.17 15.88 10.68
C TYR A 36 13.27 17.11 10.61
N ASN A 37 13.74 18.17 9.96
CA ASN A 37 13.00 19.42 9.82
C ASN A 37 12.44 19.52 8.39
N PRO A 38 11.11 19.41 8.19
CA PRO A 38 10.51 19.56 6.88
C PRO A 38 10.71 20.95 6.27
N THR A 39 10.55 21.03 4.96
CA THR A 39 10.61 22.26 4.18
C THR A 39 9.70 23.34 4.75
N ALA A 40 10.13 24.62 4.74
CA ALA A 40 9.29 25.74 5.17
C ALA A 40 8.01 25.84 4.32
N PRO A 41 6.87 26.28 4.89
CA PRO A 41 5.57 26.24 4.22
C PRO A 41 5.53 26.97 2.87
N ASP A 42 6.16 28.13 2.79
CA ASP A 42 6.26 28.96 1.58
C ASP A 42 7.10 28.31 0.47
N ALA A 43 8.01 27.41 0.82
CA ALA A 43 8.85 26.67 -0.13
C ALA A 43 8.27 25.32 -0.55
N VAL A 44 7.15 24.84 0.02
CA VAL A 44 6.59 23.51 -0.28
C VAL A 44 6.15 23.40 -1.75
N LEU A 45 5.34 24.34 -2.24
CA LEU A 45 4.87 24.29 -3.64
C LEU A 45 6.01 24.43 -4.66
N PRO A 46 6.98 25.37 -4.50
CA PRO A 46 8.17 25.41 -5.34
C PRO A 46 8.95 24.07 -5.33
N ALA A 47 9.20 23.48 -4.18
CA ALA A 47 9.93 22.22 -4.07
C ALA A 47 9.19 21.03 -4.72
N LEU A 48 7.86 20.99 -4.65
CA LEU A 48 7.06 20.00 -5.39
C LEU A 48 7.15 20.21 -6.91
N ALA A 49 7.17 21.47 -7.36
CA ALA A 49 7.38 21.79 -8.77
C ALA A 49 8.75 21.33 -9.25
N ASP A 50 9.80 21.47 -8.44
CA ASP A 50 11.16 20.98 -8.75
C ASP A 50 11.20 19.46 -8.88
N ILE A 51 10.52 18.70 -8.00
CA ILE A 51 10.37 17.24 -8.16
C ILE A 51 9.70 16.92 -9.49
N SER A 52 8.61 17.61 -9.82
CA SER A 52 7.89 17.38 -11.08
C SER A 52 8.76 17.69 -12.30
N ALA A 53 9.50 18.80 -12.27
CA ALA A 53 10.43 19.16 -13.33
C ALA A 53 11.57 18.14 -13.47
N TYR A 54 12.12 17.65 -12.36
CA TYR A 54 13.14 16.61 -12.36
C TYR A 54 12.61 15.30 -12.98
N LEU A 55 11.43 14.86 -12.59
CA LEU A 55 10.81 13.66 -13.15
C LEU A 55 10.56 13.76 -14.65
N TYR A 56 10.19 14.96 -15.13
CA TYR A 56 9.87 15.19 -16.53
C TYR A 56 11.12 15.37 -17.41
N ASN A 57 12.16 16.06 -16.93
CA ASN A 57 13.30 16.47 -17.75
C ASN A 57 14.51 15.52 -17.67
N ASP A 58 14.65 14.77 -16.58
CA ASP A 58 15.79 13.88 -16.42
C ASP A 58 15.48 12.49 -17.00
N HIS A 59 16.19 12.16 -18.07
CA HIS A 59 16.12 10.85 -18.74
C HIS A 59 17.42 10.03 -18.59
N ASN A 60 18.42 10.56 -17.87
CA ASN A 60 19.75 9.95 -17.78
C ASN A 60 19.99 9.23 -16.46
N THR A 61 19.30 9.62 -15.39
CA THR A 61 19.44 8.97 -14.08
C THR A 61 18.76 7.61 -14.10
N ASP A 62 19.45 6.59 -13.58
CA ASP A 62 18.88 5.27 -13.37
C ASP A 62 17.54 5.37 -12.59
N PRO A 63 16.48 4.72 -13.04
CA PRO A 63 15.15 4.85 -12.44
C PRO A 63 15.08 4.45 -10.95
N LEU A 64 15.88 3.48 -10.52
CA LEU A 64 15.93 3.09 -9.10
C LEU A 64 16.60 4.20 -8.26
N ILE A 65 17.64 4.83 -8.78
CA ILE A 65 18.29 5.99 -8.15
C ILE A 65 17.33 7.17 -8.14
N LYS A 66 16.64 7.43 -9.24
CA LYS A 66 15.61 8.48 -9.36
C LYS A 66 14.51 8.28 -8.33
N ALA A 67 13.98 7.06 -8.19
CA ALA A 67 12.98 6.73 -7.19
C ALA A 67 13.49 7.00 -5.76
N ALA A 68 14.72 6.61 -5.45
CA ALA A 68 15.32 6.87 -4.14
C ALA A 68 15.45 8.36 -3.83
N LEU A 69 15.89 9.16 -4.80
CA LEU A 69 16.04 10.61 -4.64
C LEU A 69 14.70 11.32 -4.51
N VAL A 70 13.71 10.96 -5.34
CA VAL A 70 12.37 11.54 -5.30
C VAL A 70 11.67 11.19 -4.00
N HIS A 71 11.78 9.94 -3.52
CA HIS A 71 11.20 9.57 -2.23
C HIS A 71 11.81 10.38 -1.09
N TYR A 72 13.15 10.51 -1.07
CA TYR A 72 13.84 11.32 -0.08
C TYR A 72 13.33 12.76 -0.09
N GLN A 73 13.31 13.39 -1.26
CA GLN A 73 12.87 14.78 -1.39
C GLN A 73 11.41 14.96 -0.99
N PHE A 74 10.53 14.04 -1.37
CA PHE A 74 9.12 14.10 -0.98
C PHE A 74 8.95 14.02 0.55
N GLU A 75 9.68 13.12 1.22
CA GLU A 75 9.66 13.03 2.68
C GLU A 75 10.23 14.30 3.34
N MET A 76 11.29 14.91 2.77
CA MET A 76 11.86 16.17 3.28
C MET A 76 10.93 17.35 3.06
N ILE A 77 10.19 17.40 1.95
CA ILE A 77 9.18 18.44 1.71
C ILE A 77 8.02 18.29 2.68
N HIS A 78 7.58 17.08 2.91
CA HIS A 78 6.46 16.73 3.79
C HIS A 78 5.24 17.63 3.53
N PRO A 79 4.65 17.57 2.31
CA PRO A 79 3.76 18.63 1.83
C PRO A 79 2.40 18.68 2.52
N PHE A 80 1.96 17.62 3.17
CA PHE A 80 0.62 17.51 3.75
C PHE A 80 0.66 17.45 5.27
N GLU A 81 -0.45 17.70 5.93
CA GLU A 81 -0.56 17.51 7.38
C GLU A 81 -0.49 16.05 7.79
N ARG A 82 -1.00 15.15 6.93
CA ARG A 82 -1.09 13.71 7.20
C ARG A 82 -0.77 12.91 5.93
N TYR A 83 -0.44 11.63 6.11
CA TYR A 83 -0.33 10.64 5.05
C TYR A 83 0.85 10.81 4.09
N ASN A 84 1.82 11.65 4.40
CA ASN A 84 2.97 11.87 3.52
C ASN A 84 3.71 10.58 3.18
N GLY A 85 3.99 9.73 4.17
CA GLY A 85 4.65 8.46 3.94
C GLY A 85 3.83 7.48 3.06
N ILE A 86 2.49 7.46 3.19
CA ILE A 86 1.62 6.66 2.32
C ILE A 86 1.73 7.16 0.88
N ILE A 87 1.62 8.47 0.68
CA ILE A 87 1.70 9.11 -0.63
C ILE A 87 3.09 8.91 -1.24
N GLY A 88 4.14 9.12 -0.46
CA GLY A 88 5.53 8.90 -0.89
C GLY A 88 5.75 7.46 -1.40
N ARG A 89 5.18 6.46 -0.71
CA ARG A 89 5.26 5.06 -1.16
C ARG A 89 4.40 4.75 -2.38
N ILE A 90 3.24 5.39 -2.54
CA ILE A 90 2.39 5.26 -3.74
C ILE A 90 3.07 5.87 -4.98
N LEU A 91 3.87 6.91 -4.82
CA LEU A 91 4.63 7.51 -5.94
C LEU A 91 5.68 6.55 -6.50
N MET A 92 6.23 5.64 -5.71
CA MET A 92 7.32 4.75 -6.14
C MET A 92 6.92 3.81 -7.28
N PRO A 93 5.83 3.04 -7.21
CA PRO A 93 5.37 2.24 -8.34
C PRO A 93 5.11 3.06 -9.61
N MET A 94 4.70 4.32 -9.45
CA MET A 94 4.45 5.21 -10.61
C MET A 94 5.76 5.63 -11.29
N ILE A 95 6.80 5.92 -10.51
CA ILE A 95 8.12 6.28 -11.05
C ILE A 95 8.79 5.07 -11.69
N LEU A 96 8.64 3.89 -11.07
CA LEU A 96 9.24 2.64 -11.55
C LEU A 96 8.48 2.01 -12.72
N ARG A 97 7.29 2.52 -13.07
CA ARG A 97 6.48 2.02 -14.19
C ARG A 97 7.25 2.04 -15.52
N ASP A 98 8.06 3.05 -15.72
CA ASP A 98 8.82 3.23 -16.98
C ASP A 98 9.99 2.25 -17.12
N VAL A 99 10.33 1.51 -16.06
CA VAL A 99 11.38 0.48 -16.05
C VAL A 99 10.85 -0.88 -16.48
N VAL A 100 9.56 -1.11 -16.32
CA VAL A 100 8.92 -2.41 -16.55
C VAL A 100 7.72 -2.19 -17.46
N GLU A 101 7.95 -2.27 -18.77
CA GLU A 101 6.95 -1.95 -19.82
C GLU A 101 5.66 -2.78 -19.73
N GLU A 102 5.70 -3.99 -19.19
CA GLU A 102 4.56 -4.93 -19.20
C GLU A 102 3.94 -5.23 -17.84
N ALA A 103 4.59 -4.90 -16.74
CA ALA A 103 4.07 -5.21 -15.41
C ALA A 103 3.79 -3.93 -14.62
N ARG A 104 2.59 -3.81 -14.09
CA ARG A 104 2.35 -2.86 -13.01
C ARG A 104 3.27 -3.27 -11.86
N PRO A 105 4.19 -2.43 -11.41
CA PRO A 105 5.13 -2.82 -10.38
C PRO A 105 4.35 -3.08 -9.09
N LEU A 106 4.18 -4.35 -8.76
CA LEU A 106 3.58 -4.81 -7.50
C LEU A 106 4.64 -4.73 -6.38
N ILE A 107 5.28 -3.56 -6.23
CA ILE A 107 6.33 -3.36 -5.24
C ILE A 107 5.71 -2.75 -3.99
N CYS A 108 5.56 -3.53 -2.93
CA CYS A 108 5.07 -3.08 -1.65
C CYS A 108 6.24 -2.72 -0.72
N LEU A 109 6.68 -1.46 -0.75
CA LEU A 109 7.77 -0.97 0.11
C LEU A 109 7.38 -0.89 1.59
N SER A 110 6.09 -0.85 1.91
CA SER A 110 5.61 -0.58 3.26
C SER A 110 6.11 -1.60 4.28
N GLU A 111 6.07 -2.88 3.96
CA GLU A 111 6.52 -3.95 4.84
C GLU A 111 8.02 -3.88 5.12
N TYR A 112 8.83 -3.73 4.06
CA TYR A 112 10.28 -3.59 4.22
C TYR A 112 10.65 -2.37 5.07
N LEU A 113 10.07 -1.21 4.78
CA LEU A 113 10.33 0.02 5.51
C LEU A 113 9.86 -0.06 6.97
N TYR A 114 8.75 -0.75 7.24
CA TYR A 114 8.27 -1.00 8.59
C TYR A 114 9.28 -1.82 9.41
N HIS A 115 9.76 -2.93 8.88
CA HIS A 115 10.75 -3.77 9.57
C HIS A 115 12.11 -3.08 9.74
N ASN A 116 12.46 -2.14 8.86
CA ASN A 116 13.71 -1.38 8.89
C ASN A 116 13.51 0.10 9.30
N LYS A 117 12.42 0.41 10.01
CA LYS A 117 12.03 1.80 10.29
C LYS A 117 13.10 2.64 10.98
N ASN A 118 13.86 2.05 11.90
CA ASN A 118 14.90 2.77 12.62
C ASN A 118 16.02 3.23 11.68
N GLU A 119 16.49 2.36 10.80
CA GLU A 119 17.50 2.70 9.79
C GLU A 119 16.95 3.69 8.77
N TYR A 120 15.73 3.49 8.31
CA TYR A 120 15.05 4.38 7.39
C TYR A 120 15.01 5.83 7.90
N PHE A 121 14.53 6.04 9.12
CA PHE A 121 14.45 7.38 9.71
C PHE A 121 15.82 7.96 10.08
N ASP A 122 16.76 7.13 10.50
CA ASP A 122 18.14 7.60 10.74
C ASP A 122 18.81 8.07 9.45
N LEU A 123 18.59 7.37 8.34
CA LEU A 123 19.12 7.76 7.03
C LEU A 123 18.44 9.02 6.49
N LEU A 124 17.12 9.20 6.63
CA LEU A 124 16.45 10.45 6.28
C LEU A 124 17.10 11.62 6.99
N ARG A 125 17.24 11.51 8.31
CA ARG A 125 17.84 12.53 9.15
C ARG A 125 19.31 12.79 8.83
N THR A 126 20.13 11.74 8.80
CA THR A 126 21.58 11.89 8.59
C THR A 126 21.91 12.43 7.21
N THR A 127 21.15 12.06 6.20
CA THR A 127 21.30 12.60 4.84
C THR A 127 20.97 14.09 4.80
N GLN A 128 19.95 14.55 5.53
CA GLN A 128 19.61 15.98 5.62
C GLN A 128 20.79 16.82 6.18
N TYR A 129 21.46 16.31 7.23
CA TYR A 129 22.55 17.05 7.86
C TYR A 129 23.89 16.94 7.15
N SER A 130 24.16 15.80 6.51
CA SER A 130 25.48 15.52 5.92
C SER A 130 25.55 15.72 4.41
N GLY A 131 24.42 15.74 3.72
CA GLY A 131 24.38 15.66 2.25
C GLY A 131 24.83 14.31 1.69
N GLY A 132 24.98 13.29 2.54
CA GLY A 132 25.54 11.98 2.19
C GLY A 132 24.53 11.04 1.51
N TYR A 133 24.05 11.35 0.32
CA TYR A 133 23.02 10.58 -0.39
C TYR A 133 23.38 9.12 -0.72
N ILE A 134 24.67 8.77 -0.78
CA ILE A 134 25.08 7.42 -1.20
C ILE A 134 24.53 6.32 -0.27
N ARG A 135 24.55 6.56 1.06
CA ARG A 135 24.02 5.59 2.02
C ARG A 135 22.50 5.45 1.89
N TRP A 136 21.80 6.56 1.72
CA TRP A 136 20.38 6.59 1.47
C TRP A 136 20.00 5.82 0.19
N ILE A 137 20.64 6.13 -0.93
CA ILE A 137 20.39 5.49 -2.23
C ILE A 137 20.59 3.97 -2.12
N LYS A 138 21.71 3.53 -1.53
CA LYS A 138 21.98 2.09 -1.32
C LYS A 138 20.90 1.41 -0.49
N PHE A 139 20.48 2.01 0.60
CA PHE A 139 19.39 1.49 1.44
C PHE A 139 18.10 1.37 0.65
N PHE A 140 17.71 2.44 -0.04
CA PHE A 140 16.42 2.51 -0.72
C PHE A 140 16.35 1.60 -1.97
N VAL A 141 17.42 1.52 -2.74
CA VAL A 141 17.52 0.58 -3.88
C VAL A 141 17.47 -0.86 -3.38
N ASN A 142 18.14 -1.19 -2.25
CA ASN A 142 18.01 -2.49 -1.63
C ASN A 142 16.56 -2.75 -1.16
N ALA A 143 15.89 -1.76 -0.58
CA ALA A 143 14.48 -1.85 -0.18
C ALA A 143 13.57 -2.20 -1.37
N ILE A 144 13.76 -1.54 -2.51
CA ILE A 144 13.02 -1.84 -3.76
C ILE A 144 13.29 -3.29 -4.19
N GLY A 145 14.55 -3.73 -4.20
CA GLY A 145 14.93 -5.08 -4.59
C GLY A 145 14.30 -6.16 -3.68
N GLN A 146 14.33 -5.96 -2.36
CA GLN A 146 13.70 -6.89 -1.42
C GLN A 146 12.17 -6.90 -1.56
N ALA A 147 11.53 -5.73 -1.69
CA ALA A 147 10.10 -5.63 -1.90
C ALA A 147 9.66 -6.29 -3.22
N ALA A 148 10.44 -6.14 -4.29
CA ALA A 148 10.18 -6.81 -5.58
C ALA A 148 10.28 -8.33 -5.45
N LYS A 149 11.29 -8.84 -4.74
CA LYS A 149 11.46 -10.27 -4.46
C LYS A 149 10.28 -10.83 -3.67
N GLN A 150 9.88 -10.17 -2.59
CA GLN A 150 8.71 -10.56 -1.79
C GLN A 150 7.43 -10.58 -2.62
N SER A 151 7.22 -9.58 -3.48
CA SER A 151 6.06 -9.53 -4.37
C SER A 151 6.06 -10.68 -5.39
N ALA A 152 7.20 -11.03 -5.96
CA ALA A 152 7.33 -12.16 -6.89
C ALA A 152 7.02 -13.50 -6.18
N GLU A 153 7.54 -13.70 -4.97
CA GLU A 153 7.25 -14.89 -4.16
C GLU A 153 5.76 -14.97 -3.78
N ALA A 154 5.14 -13.83 -3.45
CA ALA A 154 3.71 -13.76 -3.15
C ALA A 154 2.86 -14.13 -4.38
N LEU A 155 3.24 -13.67 -5.59
CA LEU A 155 2.54 -14.02 -6.84
C LEU A 155 2.62 -15.53 -7.13
N ILE A 156 3.79 -16.15 -6.97
CA ILE A 156 3.95 -17.59 -7.16
C ILE A 156 3.05 -18.37 -6.18
N LYS A 157 3.03 -17.95 -4.91
CA LYS A 157 2.14 -18.54 -3.90
C LYS A 157 0.66 -18.34 -4.26
N TYR A 158 0.31 -17.13 -4.73
CA TYR A 158 -1.04 -16.79 -5.19
C TYR A 158 -1.50 -17.74 -6.30
N GLU A 159 -0.73 -17.88 -7.37
CA GLU A 159 -1.06 -18.77 -8.50
C GLU A 159 -1.26 -20.22 -8.04
N LYS A 160 -0.37 -20.70 -7.19
CA LYS A 160 -0.48 -22.06 -6.62
C LYS A 160 -1.78 -22.25 -5.85
N ILE A 161 -2.12 -21.30 -4.96
CA ILE A 161 -3.35 -21.36 -4.16
C ILE A 161 -4.59 -21.35 -5.05
N ILE A 162 -4.63 -20.46 -6.05
CA ILE A 162 -5.76 -20.38 -6.97
C ILE A 162 -5.95 -21.69 -7.72
N ASN A 163 -4.89 -22.25 -8.30
CA ASN A 163 -4.95 -23.50 -9.05
C ASN A 163 -5.44 -24.67 -8.17
N GLU A 164 -4.96 -24.78 -6.93
CA GLU A 164 -5.41 -25.80 -5.99
C GLU A 164 -6.89 -25.62 -5.62
N ASP A 165 -7.29 -24.39 -5.30
CA ASP A 165 -8.64 -24.11 -4.85
C ASP A 165 -9.66 -24.24 -5.97
N GLU A 166 -9.34 -23.89 -7.21
CA GLU A 166 -10.22 -24.08 -8.37
C GLU A 166 -10.50 -25.58 -8.66
N MET A 167 -9.49 -26.43 -8.55
CA MET A 167 -9.69 -27.88 -8.69
C MET A 167 -10.64 -28.43 -7.61
N HIS A 168 -10.51 -27.96 -6.37
CA HIS A 168 -11.36 -28.43 -5.28
C HIS A 168 -12.75 -27.80 -5.29
N LEU A 169 -12.87 -26.55 -5.71
CA LEU A 169 -14.14 -25.81 -5.70
C LEU A 169 -15.21 -26.49 -6.57
N GLN A 170 -14.82 -27.05 -7.71
CA GLN A 170 -15.73 -27.80 -8.63
C GLN A 170 -16.28 -29.08 -8.00
N ALA A 171 -15.61 -29.65 -7.03
CA ALA A 171 -15.99 -30.89 -6.36
C ALA A 171 -16.95 -30.66 -5.17
N ILE A 172 -17.23 -29.42 -4.76
CA ILE A 172 -18.13 -29.19 -3.63
C ILE A 172 -19.60 -29.42 -3.99
N PRO A 173 -20.39 -30.12 -3.14
CA PRO A 173 -21.78 -30.46 -3.43
C PRO A 173 -22.71 -29.26 -3.65
N SER A 174 -22.36 -28.09 -3.07
CA SER A 174 -23.13 -26.84 -3.16
C SER A 174 -22.64 -25.91 -4.26
N TRP A 175 -21.86 -26.43 -5.22
CA TRP A 175 -21.39 -25.68 -6.37
C TRP A 175 -22.54 -25.06 -7.16
N SER A 176 -22.35 -23.80 -7.54
CA SER A 176 -23.27 -23.06 -8.41
C SER A 176 -22.51 -21.92 -9.13
N PRO A 177 -23.05 -21.42 -10.26
CA PRO A 177 -22.46 -20.26 -10.93
C PRO A 177 -22.27 -19.05 -10.03
N SER A 178 -23.19 -18.80 -9.08
CA SER A 178 -23.08 -17.69 -8.14
C SER A 178 -21.95 -17.89 -7.13
N VAL A 179 -21.68 -19.12 -6.70
CA VAL A 179 -20.54 -19.44 -5.82
C VAL A 179 -19.23 -19.18 -6.56
N LEU A 180 -19.15 -19.58 -7.84
CA LEU A 180 -17.99 -19.27 -8.67
C LEU A 180 -17.80 -17.78 -8.85
N SER A 181 -18.85 -17.05 -9.20
CA SER A 181 -18.80 -15.58 -9.41
C SER A 181 -18.27 -14.87 -8.16
N VAL A 182 -18.72 -15.27 -6.97
CA VAL A 182 -18.25 -14.73 -5.71
C VAL A 182 -16.79 -15.12 -5.42
N TYR A 183 -16.41 -16.36 -5.71
CA TYR A 183 -15.02 -16.80 -5.57
C TYR A 183 -14.08 -16.00 -6.48
N GLU A 184 -14.44 -15.83 -7.77
CA GLU A 184 -13.70 -15.00 -8.73
C GLU A 184 -13.54 -13.54 -8.23
N TYR A 185 -14.59 -12.98 -7.62
CA TYR A 185 -14.53 -11.66 -7.03
C TYR A 185 -13.50 -11.60 -5.89
N PHE A 186 -13.48 -12.60 -5.01
CA PHE A 186 -12.52 -12.68 -3.91
C PHE A 186 -11.06 -12.87 -4.35
N LYS A 187 -10.81 -13.49 -5.50
CA LYS A 187 -9.45 -13.55 -6.07
C LYS A 187 -8.86 -12.16 -6.29
N ASN A 188 -9.69 -11.19 -6.64
CA ASN A 188 -9.25 -9.82 -6.94
C ASN A 188 -9.28 -8.89 -5.74
N VAL A 189 -10.22 -9.10 -4.79
CA VAL A 189 -10.47 -8.15 -3.70
C VAL A 189 -9.90 -8.63 -2.37
N VAL A 190 -9.74 -9.92 -2.21
CA VAL A 190 -9.20 -10.63 -1.03
C VAL A 190 -10.00 -10.41 0.27
N VAL A 191 -10.41 -9.17 0.57
CA VAL A 191 -11.19 -8.81 1.78
C VAL A 191 -12.36 -7.93 1.38
N THR A 192 -13.59 -8.34 1.77
CA THR A 192 -14.80 -7.56 1.47
C THR A 192 -15.98 -7.96 2.36
N ASN A 193 -17.11 -7.25 2.20
CA ASN A 193 -18.41 -7.61 2.78
C ASN A 193 -19.47 -7.75 1.68
N ALA A 194 -20.62 -8.37 2.01
CA ALA A 194 -21.67 -8.64 1.03
C ALA A 194 -22.26 -7.37 0.40
N SER A 195 -22.36 -6.27 1.15
CA SER A 195 -22.88 -4.99 0.62
C SER A 195 -21.94 -4.35 -0.39
N SER A 196 -20.62 -4.43 -0.15
CA SER A 196 -19.62 -3.94 -1.09
C SER A 196 -19.52 -4.84 -2.33
N ALA A 197 -19.66 -6.16 -2.15
CA ALA A 197 -19.70 -7.11 -3.26
C ALA A 197 -20.92 -6.87 -4.16
N GLU A 198 -22.12 -6.63 -3.58
CA GLU A 198 -23.34 -6.31 -4.34
C GLU A 198 -23.18 -5.09 -5.25
N LYS A 199 -22.50 -4.05 -4.79
CA LYS A 199 -22.24 -2.84 -5.61
C LYS A 199 -21.36 -3.11 -6.83
N ASN A 200 -20.49 -4.13 -6.75
CA ASN A 200 -19.50 -4.41 -7.78
C ASN A 200 -19.79 -5.66 -8.61
N MET A 201 -20.78 -6.45 -8.20
CA MET A 201 -21.21 -7.69 -8.87
C MET A 201 -22.64 -7.52 -9.41
N LYS A 202 -23.05 -8.43 -10.29
CA LYS A 202 -24.41 -8.43 -10.86
C LYS A 202 -25.43 -9.22 -10.03
N GLU A 203 -24.97 -9.93 -9.01
CA GLU A 203 -25.80 -10.76 -8.14
C GLU A 203 -26.45 -9.94 -7.01
N SER A 204 -27.62 -10.41 -6.54
CA SER A 204 -28.31 -9.80 -5.41
C SER A 204 -27.60 -10.07 -4.08
N PHE A 205 -27.78 -9.20 -3.11
CA PHE A 205 -27.27 -9.35 -1.75
C PHE A 205 -27.53 -10.72 -1.14
N ASN A 206 -28.75 -11.26 -1.31
CA ASN A 206 -29.13 -12.58 -0.79
C ASN A 206 -28.33 -13.71 -1.45
N THR A 207 -28.12 -13.63 -2.78
CA THR A 207 -27.32 -14.60 -3.53
C THR A 207 -25.86 -14.57 -3.08
N ILE A 208 -25.28 -13.39 -2.96
CA ILE A 208 -23.91 -13.16 -2.49
C ILE A 208 -23.74 -13.69 -1.05
N SER A 209 -24.68 -13.35 -0.14
CA SER A 209 -24.61 -13.80 1.26
C SER A 209 -24.69 -15.33 1.38
N LYS A 210 -25.48 -16.00 0.54
CA LYS A 210 -25.52 -17.48 0.49
C LYS A 210 -24.21 -18.06 0.00
N ALA A 211 -23.65 -17.48 -1.06
CA ALA A 211 -22.35 -17.89 -1.59
C ALA A 211 -21.21 -17.70 -0.58
N PHE A 212 -21.20 -16.57 0.16
CA PHE A 212 -20.25 -16.34 1.25
C PHE A 212 -20.34 -17.46 2.31
N SER A 213 -21.57 -17.83 2.73
CA SER A 213 -21.77 -18.88 3.72
C SER A 213 -21.31 -20.26 3.21
N ILE A 214 -21.48 -20.55 1.93
CA ILE A 214 -20.97 -21.78 1.32
C ILE A 214 -19.44 -21.77 1.31
N LEU A 215 -18.81 -20.71 0.81
CA LEU A 215 -17.35 -20.59 0.76
C LEU A 215 -16.72 -20.58 2.17
N GLU A 216 -17.38 -19.97 3.15
CA GLU A 216 -16.97 -20.04 4.57
C GLU A 216 -17.04 -21.47 5.10
N LYS A 217 -18.15 -22.19 4.86
CA LYS A 217 -18.34 -23.59 5.28
C LYS A 217 -17.24 -24.52 4.77
N TYR A 218 -16.78 -24.27 3.54
CA TYR A 218 -15.72 -25.09 2.90
C TYR A 218 -14.30 -24.51 3.12
N GLY A 219 -14.16 -23.46 3.93
CA GLY A 219 -12.87 -22.93 4.39
C GLY A 219 -12.15 -21.99 3.42
N TYR A 220 -12.79 -21.60 2.30
CA TYR A 220 -12.22 -20.59 1.38
C TYR A 220 -12.27 -19.19 1.98
N LEU A 221 -13.36 -18.85 2.65
CA LEU A 221 -13.53 -17.57 3.33
C LEU A 221 -13.52 -17.74 4.84
N LYS A 222 -13.09 -16.71 5.50
CA LYS A 222 -13.16 -16.59 6.96
C LYS A 222 -13.66 -15.21 7.33
N GLN A 223 -14.55 -15.15 8.30
CA GLN A 223 -14.96 -13.87 8.86
C GLN A 223 -13.74 -13.20 9.52
N TYR A 224 -13.47 -11.97 9.09
CA TYR A 224 -12.31 -11.21 9.53
C TYR A 224 -12.46 -10.61 10.92
N ASP A 225 -13.70 -10.20 11.25
CA ASP A 225 -14.03 -9.54 12.51
C ASP A 225 -15.18 -10.25 13.25
N SER A 226 -15.47 -9.83 14.50
CA SER A 226 -16.53 -10.37 15.32
C SER A 226 -17.91 -9.73 15.10
N ARG A 227 -18.07 -8.87 14.09
CA ARG A 227 -19.34 -8.17 13.83
C ARG A 227 -20.44 -9.14 13.43
N ARG A 228 -21.64 -8.93 13.98
CA ARG A 228 -22.83 -9.71 13.60
C ARG A 228 -23.55 -9.14 12.36
N ARG A 229 -23.41 -7.83 12.11
CA ARG A 229 -23.97 -7.14 10.93
C ARG A 229 -22.84 -6.58 10.09
N ASN A 230 -23.04 -6.53 8.78
CA ASN A 230 -22.04 -6.08 7.82
C ASN A 230 -20.68 -6.80 7.99
N ARG A 231 -20.75 -8.14 8.14
CA ARG A 231 -19.58 -8.99 8.37
C ARG A 231 -18.57 -8.84 7.25
N ILE A 232 -17.30 -8.67 7.60
CA ILE A 232 -16.18 -8.64 6.68
C ILE A 232 -15.61 -10.05 6.56
N PHE A 233 -15.36 -10.48 5.35
CA PHE A 233 -14.77 -11.78 5.04
C PHE A 233 -13.46 -11.60 4.30
N SER A 234 -12.51 -12.48 4.57
CA SER A 234 -11.24 -12.57 3.84
C SER A 234 -11.09 -13.95 3.19
N TYR A 235 -10.50 -13.95 2.00
CA TYR A 235 -9.97 -15.18 1.41
C TYR A 235 -8.68 -15.53 2.14
N GLN A 236 -8.80 -16.36 3.17
CA GLN A 236 -7.78 -16.55 4.21
C GLN A 236 -6.43 -17.00 3.64
N ARG A 237 -6.43 -17.92 2.67
CA ARG A 237 -5.18 -18.43 2.05
C ARG A 237 -4.43 -17.33 1.31
N LEU A 238 -5.14 -16.52 0.52
CA LEU A 238 -4.54 -15.39 -0.19
C LEU A 238 -4.12 -14.28 0.77
N PHE A 239 -4.94 -13.97 1.76
CA PHE A 239 -4.61 -12.98 2.76
C PHE A 239 -3.28 -13.30 3.47
N ALA A 240 -3.06 -14.56 3.82
CA ALA A 240 -1.84 -15.02 4.47
C ALA A 240 -0.59 -14.99 3.55
N THR A 241 -0.74 -14.85 2.21
CA THR A 241 0.42 -14.67 1.32
C THR A 241 0.97 -13.26 1.33
N VAL A 242 0.12 -12.29 1.67
CA VAL A 242 0.47 -10.86 1.67
C VAL A 242 0.79 -10.37 3.08
N PHE A 243 0.09 -10.92 4.07
CA PHE A 243 0.22 -10.51 5.46
C PHE A 243 0.52 -11.75 6.32
N GLU A 244 1.70 -11.78 6.93
CA GLU A 244 2.09 -12.87 7.83
C GLU A 244 1.16 -12.95 9.05
N ASP A 245 0.64 -11.80 9.52
CA ASP A 245 -0.31 -11.70 10.64
C ASP A 245 -1.25 -10.50 10.47
N LYS A 246 -2.46 -10.63 11.05
CA LYS A 246 -3.43 -9.52 11.18
C LYS A 246 -2.85 -8.28 11.86
N SER A 247 -1.99 -8.49 12.85
CA SER A 247 -1.30 -7.41 13.57
C SER A 247 -0.42 -6.59 12.63
N THR A 248 0.27 -7.22 11.70
CA THR A 248 1.14 -6.54 10.74
C THR A 248 0.35 -5.62 9.80
N TYR A 249 -0.84 -6.05 9.34
CA TYR A 249 -1.70 -5.20 8.52
C TYR A 249 -2.23 -3.99 9.29
N MET A 250 -2.73 -4.19 10.52
CA MET A 250 -3.25 -3.11 11.36
C MET A 250 -2.14 -2.13 11.74
N VAL A 251 -0.94 -2.63 12.07
CA VAL A 251 0.21 -1.80 12.42
C VAL A 251 0.73 -1.00 11.23
N ILE A 252 0.78 -1.58 10.02
CA ILE A 252 1.19 -0.85 8.81
C ILE A 252 0.21 0.31 8.50
N THR A 253 -1.07 0.15 8.84
CA THR A 253 -2.07 1.21 8.64
C THR A 253 -2.14 2.19 9.81
N GLU A 254 -1.98 1.75 11.06
CA GLU A 254 -2.09 2.58 12.27
C GLU A 254 -0.79 3.33 12.62
N ASP A 255 0.38 2.68 12.57
CA ASP A 255 1.67 3.34 12.90
C ASP A 255 2.08 4.40 11.86
N LEU A 256 1.54 4.34 10.65
CA LEU A 256 1.75 5.36 9.64
C LEU A 256 0.80 6.56 9.81
N GLU A 257 -0.28 6.40 10.58
CA GLU A 257 -1.21 7.47 10.94
C GLU A 257 -0.87 8.12 12.31
N ASP A 258 -0.32 7.35 13.26
CA ASP A 258 -0.08 7.79 14.66
C ASP A 258 1.23 8.58 14.87
N VAL A 259 2.05 8.76 13.84
CA VAL A 259 3.25 9.62 13.88
C VAL A 259 2.88 11.13 13.99
N HIS A 260 1.58 11.45 14.00
CA HIS A 260 1.07 12.83 13.97
C HIS A 260 0.14 13.21 15.13
N ARG A 261 0.22 12.53 16.28
CA ARG A 261 -0.42 13.01 17.52
C ARG A 261 0.59 13.50 18.53
#